data_3964f6f948f8553410ac9e8b70982a35
#
_entry.id   3964f6f948f8553410ac9e8b70982a35
#
_cell.length_a   1.000
_cell.length_b   1.000
_cell.length_c   1.000
_cell.angle_alpha   90.00
_cell.angle_beta   90.00
_cell.angle_gamma   90.00
#
_symmetry.space_group_name_H-M   'P 1'
#
loop_
_entity.id
_entity.type
_entity.pdbx_description
1 polymer ?
#
loop_
_entity_poly.entity_id
_entity_poly.type
_entity_poly.pdbx_seq_one_letter_code
_entity_poly.pdbx_strand_id
1 'polypeptide(L)'
;MQHDDRLIVALDFPTLEQAKACVVELGDAVSYYKVGMELYYAVGSEIIRFLKEQGKHVFLDLKLQDIPNTVAHALTVLSDLGADMMNVHAVGGKKMMAEAVKAVHEAAEAAGRPAPKLIAVTILTSMDNEQFADLNYKNTIA
;
A
#
# COMPACT_ATOMS: atom_id res chain seq x y z
N MET A 1 8.25 9.65 23.20
CA MET A 1 9.27 9.32 22.16
C MET A 1 8.84 9.97 20.84
N GLN A 2 9.77 10.56 20.11
CA GLN A 2 9.43 11.11 18.78
C GLN A 2 9.33 9.91 17.81
N HIS A 3 8.16 9.70 17.22
CA HIS A 3 7.95 8.61 16.26
C HIS A 3 8.80 8.86 15.01
N ASP A 4 9.41 7.81 14.50
CA ASP A 4 10.18 7.86 13.24
C ASP A 4 9.36 7.20 12.12
N ASP A 5 8.65 8.02 11.36
CA ASP A 5 7.80 7.57 10.23
C ASP A 5 8.59 6.97 9.05
N ARG A 6 9.94 6.95 9.15
CA ARG A 6 10.80 6.24 8.20
C ARG A 6 10.81 4.73 8.43
N LEU A 7 10.45 4.29 9.65
CA LEU A 7 10.33 2.88 9.97
C LEU A 7 8.90 2.40 9.70
N ILE A 8 8.77 1.46 8.76
CA ILE A 8 7.50 0.81 8.43
C ILE A 8 7.64 -0.69 8.72
N VAL A 9 6.86 -1.20 9.68
CA VAL A 9 6.87 -2.63 10.02
C VAL A 9 5.85 -3.39 9.18
N ALA A 10 6.29 -4.47 8.52
CA ALA A 10 5.42 -5.31 7.71
C ALA A 10 4.64 -6.29 8.60
N LEU A 11 3.31 -6.29 8.47
CA LEU A 11 2.41 -7.24 9.13
C LEU A 11 2.12 -8.42 8.19
N ASP A 12 3.15 -9.21 7.89
CA ASP A 12 3.02 -10.39 7.03
C ASP A 12 2.62 -11.60 7.90
N PHE A 13 1.37 -11.60 8.36
CA PHE A 13 0.75 -12.62 9.21
C PHE A 13 -0.49 -13.21 8.53
N PRO A 14 -0.75 -14.51 8.70
CA PRO A 14 -1.91 -15.17 8.10
C PRO A 14 -3.23 -14.88 8.83
N THR A 15 -3.18 -14.34 10.06
CA THR A 15 -4.40 -14.07 10.86
C THR A 15 -4.40 -12.68 11.49
N LEU A 16 -5.60 -12.18 11.74
CA LEU A 16 -5.82 -10.90 12.40
C LEU A 16 -5.25 -10.86 13.82
N GLU A 17 -5.41 -11.96 14.56
CA GLU A 17 -4.97 -12.08 15.95
C GLU A 17 -3.46 -11.94 16.07
N GLN A 18 -2.71 -12.58 15.18
CA GLN A 18 -1.25 -12.48 15.15
C GLN A 18 -0.80 -11.06 14.78
N ALA A 19 -1.43 -10.44 13.79
CA ALA A 19 -1.14 -9.07 13.41
C ALA A 19 -1.43 -8.09 14.55
N LYS A 20 -2.58 -8.21 15.21
CA LYS A 20 -2.96 -7.39 16.38
C LYS A 20 -1.97 -7.59 17.54
N ALA A 21 -1.57 -8.83 17.84
CA ALA A 21 -0.60 -9.12 18.89
C ALA A 21 0.74 -8.42 18.65
N CYS A 22 1.26 -8.47 17.43
CA CYS A 22 2.49 -7.78 17.03
C CYS A 22 2.36 -6.24 17.24
N VAL A 23 1.25 -5.64 16.81
CA VAL A 23 1.02 -4.19 16.97
C VAL A 23 0.97 -3.80 18.45
N VAL A 24 0.29 -4.60 19.27
CA VAL A 24 0.19 -4.36 20.73
C VAL A 24 1.55 -4.51 21.41
N GLU A 25 2.34 -5.52 21.05
CA GLU A 25 3.69 -5.75 21.59
C GLU A 25 4.64 -4.60 21.26
N LEU A 26 4.60 -4.07 20.03
CA LEU A 26 5.42 -2.96 19.60
C LEU A 26 4.96 -1.61 20.19
N GLY A 27 3.70 -1.49 20.56
CA GLY A 27 3.14 -0.33 21.23
C GLY A 27 3.49 0.99 20.55
N ASP A 28 4.03 1.93 21.33
CA ASP A 28 4.41 3.26 20.85
C ASP A 28 5.80 3.31 20.20
N ALA A 29 6.53 2.19 20.13
CA ALA A 29 7.81 2.15 19.42
C ALA A 29 7.65 2.26 17.91
N VAL A 30 6.48 1.89 17.36
CA VAL A 30 6.18 1.91 15.93
C VAL A 30 4.87 2.63 15.68
N SER A 31 4.92 3.61 14.76
CA SER A 31 3.75 4.38 14.32
C SER A 31 3.21 3.95 12.95
N TYR A 32 4.02 3.24 12.14
CA TYR A 32 3.68 2.97 10.74
C TYR A 32 3.77 1.47 10.42
N TYR A 33 2.71 0.92 9.85
CA TYR A 33 2.61 -0.50 9.50
C TYR A 33 2.25 -0.71 8.04
N LYS A 34 2.86 -1.72 7.41
CA LYS A 34 2.51 -2.19 6.07
C LYS A 34 1.56 -3.38 6.17
N VAL A 35 0.43 -3.27 5.52
CA VAL A 35 -0.52 -4.37 5.30
C VAL A 35 -0.37 -4.85 3.87
N GLY A 36 0.18 -6.04 3.70
CA GLY A 36 0.37 -6.67 2.40
C GLY A 36 -0.85 -7.50 1.95
N MET A 37 -0.72 -8.12 0.77
CA MET A 37 -1.80 -8.92 0.16
C MET A 37 -2.25 -10.08 1.04
N GLU A 38 -1.31 -10.82 1.65
CA GLU A 38 -1.63 -11.99 2.48
C GLU A 38 -2.63 -11.61 3.58
N LEU A 39 -2.25 -10.67 4.44
CA LEU A 39 -3.10 -10.27 5.55
C LEU A 39 -4.39 -9.59 5.05
N TYR A 40 -4.30 -8.71 4.05
CA TYR A 40 -5.48 -8.00 3.57
C TYR A 40 -6.53 -8.95 2.96
N TYR A 41 -6.10 -9.95 2.18
CA TYR A 41 -7.02 -10.93 1.60
C TYR A 41 -7.56 -11.93 2.63
N ALA A 42 -6.82 -12.19 3.70
CA ALA A 42 -7.30 -13.04 4.79
C ALA A 42 -8.39 -12.38 5.64
N VAL A 43 -8.24 -11.06 5.94
CA VAL A 43 -9.06 -10.38 6.98
C VAL A 43 -9.77 -9.10 6.50
N GLY A 44 -9.54 -8.69 5.26
CA GLY A 44 -10.15 -7.50 4.67
C GLY A 44 -9.74 -6.21 5.35
N SER A 45 -10.69 -5.27 5.41
CA SER A 45 -10.45 -3.93 5.97
C SER A 45 -10.39 -3.88 7.50
N GLU A 46 -10.63 -4.98 8.20
CA GLU A 46 -10.66 -5.00 9.66
C GLU A 46 -9.30 -4.62 10.27
N ILE A 47 -8.21 -5.08 9.68
CA ILE A 47 -6.86 -4.72 10.14
C ILE A 47 -6.58 -3.22 9.96
N ILE A 48 -7.04 -2.60 8.87
CA ILE A 48 -6.86 -1.16 8.65
C ILE A 48 -7.61 -0.38 9.72
N ARG A 49 -8.87 -0.73 9.98
CA ARG A 49 -9.69 -0.11 11.01
C ARG A 49 -9.03 -0.20 12.38
N PHE A 50 -8.56 -1.39 12.76
CA PHE A 50 -7.84 -1.60 14.01
C PHE A 50 -6.60 -0.69 14.11
N LEU A 51 -5.75 -0.62 13.08
CA LEU A 51 -4.57 0.24 13.08
C LEU A 51 -4.92 1.73 13.22
N LYS A 52 -5.98 2.19 12.54
CA LYS A 52 -6.44 3.59 12.64
C LYS A 52 -7.02 3.90 14.03
N GLU A 53 -7.74 2.97 14.66
CA GLU A 53 -8.23 3.09 16.04
C GLU A 53 -7.08 3.18 17.06
N GLN A 54 -5.93 2.54 16.75
CA GLN A 54 -4.70 2.64 17.56
C GLN A 54 -3.87 3.89 17.22
N GLY A 55 -4.36 4.79 16.36
CA GLY A 55 -3.63 6.00 15.94
C GLY A 55 -2.40 5.72 15.06
N LYS A 56 -2.34 4.54 14.42
CA LYS A 56 -1.22 4.15 13.57
C LYS A 56 -1.41 4.59 12.12
N HIS A 57 -0.31 4.78 11.40
CA HIS A 57 -0.30 4.97 9.96
C HIS A 57 -0.29 3.64 9.22
N VAL A 58 -0.92 3.60 8.04
CA VAL A 58 -1.09 2.39 7.24
C VAL A 58 -0.56 2.58 5.83
N PHE A 59 0.42 1.75 5.46
CA PHE A 59 0.79 1.51 4.07
C PHE A 59 0.06 0.26 3.57
N LEU A 60 -0.92 0.44 2.68
CA LEU A 60 -1.65 -0.66 2.06
C LEU A 60 -0.93 -1.08 0.77
N ASP A 61 -0.22 -2.20 0.86
CA ASP A 61 0.73 -2.70 -0.17
C ASP A 61 0.08 -3.80 -1.02
N LEU A 62 -0.86 -3.42 -1.89
CA LEU A 62 -1.60 -4.34 -2.77
C LEU A 62 -1.12 -4.35 -4.22
N LYS A 63 -0.25 -3.40 -4.60
CA LYS A 63 0.36 -3.31 -5.94
C LYS A 63 -0.66 -3.38 -7.08
N LEU A 64 -1.67 -2.49 -7.07
CA LEU A 64 -2.75 -2.53 -8.05
C LEU A 64 -2.24 -2.37 -9.48
N GLN A 65 -2.79 -3.20 -10.36
CA GLN A 65 -2.56 -3.13 -11.80
C GLN A 65 -3.78 -3.67 -12.53
N ASP A 66 -4.41 -2.80 -13.31
CA ASP A 66 -5.58 -3.12 -14.16
C ASP A 66 -5.74 -1.97 -15.17
N ILE A 67 -6.82 -1.96 -15.96
CA ILE A 67 -7.16 -0.80 -16.78
C ILE A 67 -7.36 0.44 -15.90
N PRO A 68 -7.08 1.65 -16.43
CA PRO A 68 -7.01 2.88 -15.63
C PRO A 68 -8.25 3.14 -14.76
N ASN A 69 -9.44 2.93 -15.31
CA ASN A 69 -10.70 3.15 -14.59
C ASN A 69 -10.88 2.21 -13.38
N THR A 70 -10.52 0.94 -13.52
CA THR A 70 -10.61 -0.05 -12.42
C THR A 70 -9.67 0.30 -11.28
N VAL A 71 -8.42 0.66 -11.61
CA VAL A 71 -7.43 1.08 -10.60
C VAL A 71 -7.87 2.36 -9.89
N ALA A 72 -8.39 3.35 -10.63
CA ALA A 72 -8.89 4.60 -10.06
C ALA A 72 -10.00 4.35 -9.04
N HIS A 73 -11.01 3.57 -9.40
CA HIS A 73 -12.12 3.25 -8.49
C HIS A 73 -11.67 2.43 -7.28
N ALA A 74 -10.79 1.44 -7.47
CA ALA A 74 -10.25 0.65 -6.36
C ALA A 74 -9.49 1.54 -5.37
N LEU A 75 -8.64 2.44 -5.85
CA LEU A 75 -7.88 3.37 -5.00
C LEU A 75 -8.77 4.36 -4.26
N THR A 76 -9.88 4.82 -4.86
CA THR A 76 -10.89 5.62 -4.17
C THR A 76 -11.43 4.88 -2.95
N VAL A 77 -11.89 3.63 -3.14
CA VAL A 77 -12.39 2.79 -2.04
C VAL A 77 -11.35 2.56 -0.96
N LEU A 78 -10.11 2.21 -1.36
CA LEU A 78 -9.02 1.96 -0.40
C LEU A 78 -8.59 3.23 0.35
N SER A 79 -8.63 4.39 -0.32
CA SER A 79 -8.39 5.69 0.29
C SER A 79 -9.40 5.98 1.40
N ASP A 80 -10.68 5.65 1.19
CA ASP A 80 -11.75 5.87 2.17
C ASP A 80 -11.65 4.96 3.40
N LEU A 81 -10.91 3.85 3.31
CA LEU A 81 -10.58 3.02 4.47
C LEU A 81 -9.56 3.68 5.43
N GLY A 82 -8.92 4.79 5.01
CA GLY A 82 -7.96 5.52 5.83
C GLY A 82 -6.50 5.10 5.64
N ALA A 83 -6.16 4.46 4.52
CA ALA A 83 -4.76 4.21 4.16
C ALA A 83 -3.99 5.54 4.01
N ASP A 84 -2.78 5.61 4.58
CA ASP A 84 -1.91 6.79 4.50
C ASP A 84 -0.93 6.70 3.32
N MET A 85 -0.68 5.47 2.84
CA MET A 85 0.10 5.19 1.62
C MET A 85 -0.49 3.99 0.89
N MET A 86 -0.45 4.03 -0.45
CA MET A 86 -0.86 2.93 -1.33
C MET A 86 0.12 2.80 -2.49
N ASN A 87 0.03 1.71 -3.24
CA ASN A 87 0.89 1.53 -4.41
C ASN A 87 0.17 0.91 -5.61
N VAL A 88 0.78 1.16 -6.77
CA VAL A 88 0.42 0.56 -8.05
C VAL A 88 1.66 0.02 -8.74
N HIS A 89 1.52 -0.86 -9.73
CA HIS A 89 2.64 -1.23 -10.59
C HIS A 89 2.88 -0.18 -11.69
N ALA A 90 4.13 0.26 -11.88
CA ALA A 90 4.52 1.21 -12.92
C ALA A 90 4.30 0.66 -14.34
N VAL A 91 4.40 -0.67 -14.52
CA VAL A 91 4.14 -1.35 -15.80
C VAL A 91 2.70 -1.22 -16.28
N GLY A 92 1.76 -0.80 -15.42
CA GLY A 92 0.40 -0.41 -15.82
C GLY A 92 0.36 0.83 -16.73
N GLY A 93 1.47 1.53 -16.86
CA GLY A 93 1.66 2.62 -17.80
C GLY A 93 1.23 3.99 -17.29
N LYS A 94 1.67 5.02 -18.01
CA LYS A 94 1.49 6.42 -17.63
C LYS A 94 0.02 6.80 -17.42
N LYS A 95 -0.87 6.31 -18.28
CA LYS A 95 -2.31 6.65 -18.20
C LYS A 95 -2.93 6.08 -16.92
N MET A 96 -2.63 4.82 -16.59
CA MET A 96 -3.14 4.19 -15.36
C MET A 96 -2.65 4.95 -14.12
N MET A 97 -1.36 5.27 -14.05
CA MET A 97 -0.79 6.01 -12.92
C MET A 97 -1.37 7.42 -12.78
N ALA A 98 -1.60 8.13 -13.91
CA ALA A 98 -2.20 9.47 -13.88
C ALA A 98 -3.66 9.47 -13.38
N GLU A 99 -4.48 8.52 -13.85
CA GLU A 99 -5.85 8.37 -13.37
C GLU A 99 -5.88 7.93 -11.90
N ALA A 100 -4.95 7.08 -11.48
CA ALA A 100 -4.78 6.67 -10.08
C ALA A 100 -4.51 7.86 -9.15
N VAL A 101 -3.54 8.72 -9.51
CA VAL A 101 -3.22 9.94 -8.73
C VAL A 101 -4.42 10.86 -8.66
N LYS A 102 -5.08 11.13 -9.80
CA LYS A 102 -6.25 11.98 -9.88
C LYS A 102 -7.36 11.49 -8.95
N ALA A 103 -7.72 10.20 -9.03
CA ALA A 103 -8.78 9.60 -8.22
C ALA A 103 -8.51 9.71 -6.71
N VAL A 104 -7.27 9.47 -6.28
CA VAL A 104 -6.87 9.56 -4.88
C VAL A 104 -6.98 10.99 -4.36
N HIS A 105 -6.56 11.99 -5.15
CA HIS A 105 -6.67 13.41 -4.78
C HIS A 105 -8.14 13.87 -4.71
N GLU A 106 -8.95 13.53 -5.71
CA GLU A 106 -10.37 13.89 -5.74
C GLU A 106 -11.14 13.26 -4.55
N ALA A 107 -10.87 11.99 -4.23
CA ALA A 107 -11.47 11.33 -3.07
C ALA A 107 -11.06 11.99 -1.74
N ALA A 108 -9.80 12.37 -1.60
CA ALA A 108 -9.30 13.03 -0.40
C ALA A 108 -9.90 14.43 -0.24
N GLU A 109 -9.99 15.20 -1.32
CA GLU A 109 -10.61 16.53 -1.34
C GLU A 109 -12.09 16.45 -0.96
N ALA A 110 -12.84 15.54 -1.58
CA ALA A 110 -14.26 15.32 -1.27
C ALA A 110 -14.51 14.94 0.19
N ALA A 111 -13.57 14.19 0.80
CA ALA A 111 -13.64 13.77 2.19
C ALA A 111 -13.03 14.80 3.18
N GLY A 112 -12.48 15.91 2.71
CA GLY A 112 -11.86 16.95 3.56
C GLY A 112 -10.63 16.45 4.34
N ARG A 113 -9.85 15.50 3.79
CA ARG A 113 -8.67 14.89 4.43
C ARG A 113 -7.44 14.95 3.54
N PRO A 114 -6.22 14.83 4.11
CA PRO A 114 -5.01 14.71 3.30
C PRO A 114 -5.07 13.51 2.35
N ALA A 115 -4.57 13.70 1.12
CA ALA A 115 -4.45 12.61 0.16
C ALA A 115 -3.36 11.62 0.64
N PRO A 116 -3.63 10.30 0.59
CA PRO A 116 -2.60 9.31 0.85
C PRO A 116 -1.48 9.39 -0.18
N LYS A 117 -0.26 9.02 0.23
CA LYS A 117 0.86 8.89 -0.70
C LYS A 117 0.59 7.74 -1.67
N LEU A 118 0.78 7.99 -2.96
CA LEU A 118 0.70 6.95 -3.98
C LEU A 118 2.09 6.74 -4.60
N ILE A 119 2.61 5.52 -4.49
CA ILE A 119 3.91 5.15 -5.03
C ILE A 119 3.77 4.11 -6.14
N ALA A 120 4.73 4.09 -7.07
CA ALA A 120 4.74 3.13 -8.17
C ALA A 120 5.88 2.12 -7.99
N VAL A 121 5.54 0.84 -7.93
CA VAL A 121 6.50 -0.26 -7.92
C VAL A 121 7.01 -0.46 -9.34
N THR A 122 8.31 -0.33 -9.54
CA THR A 122 8.96 -0.52 -10.85
C THR A 122 9.24 -1.99 -11.11
N ILE A 123 10.24 -2.54 -10.41
CA ILE A 123 10.64 -3.94 -10.48
C ILE A 123 10.59 -4.53 -9.08
N LEU A 124 10.09 -5.74 -8.96
CA LEU A 124 10.05 -6.45 -7.68
C LEU A 124 11.48 -6.83 -7.26
N THR A 125 11.79 -6.65 -5.99
CA THR A 125 13.13 -6.90 -5.43
C THR A 125 13.57 -8.37 -5.47
N SER A 126 12.63 -9.29 -5.69
CA SER A 126 12.89 -10.72 -5.87
C SER A 126 13.33 -11.08 -7.30
N MET A 127 13.21 -10.13 -8.26
CA MET A 127 13.53 -10.37 -9.66
C MET A 127 15.02 -10.17 -9.92
N ASP A 128 15.65 -11.15 -10.51
CA ASP A 128 17.02 -11.09 -11.01
C ASP A 128 17.09 -10.69 -12.50
N ASN A 129 18.30 -10.59 -13.04
CA ASN A 129 18.49 -10.18 -14.42
C ASN A 129 17.97 -11.21 -15.45
N GLU A 130 17.97 -12.50 -15.13
CA GLU A 130 17.46 -13.56 -15.99
C GLU A 130 15.93 -13.44 -16.12
N GLN A 131 15.23 -13.37 -15.00
CA GLN A 131 13.78 -13.17 -14.94
C GLN A 131 13.36 -11.85 -15.60
N PHE A 132 14.18 -10.79 -15.44
CA PHE A 132 13.92 -9.51 -16.06
C PHE A 132 14.06 -9.56 -17.59
N ALA A 133 15.06 -10.31 -18.10
CA ALA A 133 15.25 -10.53 -19.53
C ALA A 133 14.09 -11.31 -20.17
N ASP A 134 13.50 -12.28 -19.44
CA ASP A 134 12.34 -13.05 -19.89
C ASP A 134 11.11 -12.18 -20.16
N LEU A 135 11.03 -11.00 -19.52
CA LEU A 135 9.99 -10.01 -19.78
C LEU A 135 10.29 -9.13 -21.01
N ASN A 136 11.35 -9.40 -21.76
CA ASN A 136 11.80 -8.65 -22.93
C ASN A 136 12.13 -7.17 -22.64
N TYR A 137 12.51 -6.83 -21.44
CA TYR A 137 13.07 -5.52 -21.15
C TYR A 137 14.49 -5.41 -21.71
N LYS A 138 14.80 -4.26 -22.33
CA LYS A 138 16.09 -4.05 -23.04
C LYS A 138 17.27 -3.70 -22.12
N ASN A 139 16.98 -3.31 -20.87
CA ASN A 139 17.98 -2.88 -19.90
C ASN A 139 18.19 -3.95 -18.83
N THR A 140 19.27 -3.84 -18.07
CA THR A 140 19.51 -4.66 -16.88
C THR A 140 19.02 -3.96 -15.63
N ILE A 141 18.76 -4.75 -14.59
CA ILE A 141 18.52 -4.23 -13.24
C ILE A 141 19.89 -3.76 -12.70
N ALA A 142 19.94 -2.51 -12.23
CA ALA A 142 21.16 -1.90 -11.68
C ALA A 142 21.38 -2.33 -10.22
#